data_0c1bcc420b07b677af11915a30b12899
#
_entry.id   0c1bcc420b07b677af11915a30b12899
#
_cell.length_a   1.000
_cell.length_b   1.000
_cell.length_c   1.000
_cell.angle_alpha   90.00
_cell.angle_beta   90.00
_cell.angle_gamma   90.00
#
_symmetry.space_group_name_H-M   'P 1'
#
loop_
_entity.id
_entity.type
_entity.pdbx_description
1 polymer ?
#
loop_
_entity_poly.entity_id
_entity_poly.type
_entity_poly.pdbx_seq_one_letter_code
_entity_poly.pdbx_strand_id
1 'polypeptide(L)'
;MAIFAGCALAGSAWGQQGEGVQDVWGVWWVTRYSPKIEIIGGGDIPYNDKGQAEYRKNIASLKDGSITDEARRVCVPDGIPRLLGNPYPFLIIPARGHIVMTYELNHVIRIIIMDQPQVSAEELEIAPYYSGHSVGHWEGDTLVIETAGYNDQTFLDATGAPHSDQMTTVERIRRISGAKQLEDVVTVSDPEYLSRQFTARFVYDAHPDVRIDASYNCGDPHRDISHIPGVTEARRARGL
;
A
#
# COMPACT_ATOMS: atom_id res chain seq x y z
N MET A 1 -49.72 43.85 13.05
CA MET A 1 -49.83 42.52 12.46
C MET A 1 -48.48 42.28 11.71
N ALA A 2 -47.53 41.67 12.38
CA ALA A 2 -46.19 41.44 11.87
C ALA A 2 -46.04 39.98 11.46
N ILE A 3 -45.77 39.73 10.21
CA ILE A 3 -45.56 38.40 9.63
C ILE A 3 -44.09 38.05 9.77
N PHE A 4 -43.74 37.09 10.63
CA PHE A 4 -42.38 36.51 10.65
C PHE A 4 -42.29 35.46 9.57
N ALA A 5 -41.47 35.72 8.58
CA ALA A 5 -41.05 34.72 7.60
C ALA A 5 -39.94 33.83 8.23
N GLY A 6 -40.25 32.57 8.48
CA GLY A 6 -39.29 31.60 8.94
C GLY A 6 -38.33 31.19 7.84
N CYS A 7 -37.04 31.44 8.03
CA CYS A 7 -35.97 30.94 7.19
C CYS A 7 -35.70 29.48 7.52
N ALA A 8 -36.12 28.55 6.68
CA ALA A 8 -35.80 27.14 6.81
C ALA A 8 -34.30 26.95 6.40
N LEU A 9 -33.46 26.66 7.35
CA LEU A 9 -32.11 26.19 7.12
C LEU A 9 -32.17 24.79 6.49
N ALA A 10 -31.87 24.73 5.20
CA ALA A 10 -31.63 23.46 4.53
C ALA A 10 -30.33 22.86 5.11
N GLY A 11 -30.49 21.95 6.05
CA GLY A 11 -29.40 21.10 6.49
C GLY A 11 -28.89 20.28 5.31
N SER A 12 -27.62 20.42 4.99
CA SER A 12 -26.93 19.56 4.06
C SER A 12 -27.00 18.12 4.57
N ALA A 13 -27.87 17.34 3.96
CA ALA A 13 -27.93 15.91 4.15
C ALA A 13 -26.61 15.32 3.61
N TRP A 14 -25.72 14.95 4.51
CA TRP A 14 -24.71 13.95 4.21
C TRP A 14 -25.50 12.67 3.93
N GLY A 15 -25.42 12.21 2.65
CA GLY A 15 -26.28 11.18 2.13
C GLY A 15 -26.34 9.96 3.03
N GLN A 16 -27.53 9.45 3.25
CA GLN A 16 -27.79 8.15 3.85
C GLN A 16 -27.14 7.10 2.93
N GLN A 17 -26.07 6.49 3.43
CA GLN A 17 -25.41 5.37 2.78
C GLN A 17 -26.34 4.14 2.94
N GLY A 18 -26.79 3.58 1.81
CA GLY A 18 -27.60 2.37 1.79
C GLY A 18 -26.84 1.12 2.28
N GLU A 19 -27.56 0.12 2.76
CA GLU A 19 -26.98 -1.17 3.15
C GLU A 19 -26.23 -1.80 1.95
N GLY A 20 -24.97 -2.17 2.17
CA GLY A 20 -24.03 -2.62 1.13
C GLY A 20 -22.89 -1.62 0.91
N VAL A 21 -22.60 -0.83 1.91
CA VAL A 21 -21.81 0.40 1.80
C VAL A 21 -20.33 0.11 1.59
N GLN A 22 -19.81 0.75 0.59
CA GLN A 22 -18.43 1.12 0.31
C GLN A 22 -17.76 1.72 1.57
N ASP A 23 -17.39 0.87 2.51
CA ASP A 23 -16.87 1.28 3.81
C ASP A 23 -15.53 0.60 4.08
N VAL A 24 -14.47 1.20 3.54
CA VAL A 24 -13.07 0.82 3.83
C VAL A 24 -12.35 1.89 4.65
N TRP A 25 -13.09 2.88 5.15
CA TRP A 25 -12.53 4.06 5.80
C TRP A 25 -11.98 3.77 7.19
N GLY A 26 -10.96 4.49 7.60
CA GLY A 26 -10.38 4.41 8.94
C GLY A 26 -8.93 4.00 8.96
N VAL A 27 -8.43 3.76 10.16
CA VAL A 27 -7.05 3.34 10.42
C VAL A 27 -6.97 1.83 10.46
N TRP A 28 -6.03 1.31 9.73
CA TRP A 28 -5.79 -0.11 9.54
C TRP A 28 -4.35 -0.48 9.86
N TRP A 29 -4.15 -1.65 10.41
CA TRP A 29 -2.83 -2.19 10.69
C TRP A 29 -2.77 -3.66 10.30
N VAL A 30 -1.70 -4.07 9.62
CA VAL A 30 -1.56 -5.46 9.20
C VAL A 30 -1.64 -6.41 10.39
N THR A 31 -2.52 -7.41 10.30
CA THR A 31 -2.74 -8.39 11.37
C THR A 31 -1.47 -9.18 11.69
N ARG A 32 -0.65 -9.46 10.64
CA ARG A 32 0.60 -10.21 10.77
C ARG A 32 1.62 -9.74 9.72
N TYR A 33 2.76 -9.29 10.19
CA TYR A 33 3.90 -8.98 9.32
C TYR A 33 4.57 -10.24 8.80
N SER A 34 4.89 -10.27 7.51
CA SER A 34 5.80 -11.24 6.89
C SER A 34 6.82 -10.48 6.02
N PRO A 35 8.14 -10.78 6.14
CA PRO A 35 9.14 -10.17 5.28
C PRO A 35 9.07 -10.65 3.83
N LYS A 36 8.40 -11.77 3.59
CA LYS A 36 8.18 -12.37 2.27
C LYS A 36 6.71 -12.27 1.92
N ILE A 37 6.42 -11.89 0.68
CA ILE A 37 5.06 -11.87 0.17
C ILE A 37 4.45 -13.27 0.18
N GLU A 38 3.24 -13.40 0.71
CA GLU A 38 2.54 -14.68 0.83
C GLU A 38 1.53 -14.84 -0.31
N ILE A 39 1.83 -15.79 -1.20
CA ILE A 39 1.04 -16.07 -2.39
C ILE A 39 -0.15 -16.95 -2.02
N ILE A 40 -1.35 -16.60 -2.51
CA ILE A 40 -2.54 -17.44 -2.39
C ILE A 40 -2.29 -18.76 -3.13
N GLY A 41 -2.51 -19.87 -2.44
CA GLY A 41 -2.18 -21.20 -2.93
C GLY A 41 -0.76 -21.64 -2.61
N GLY A 42 0.05 -20.78 -2.00
CA GLY A 42 1.42 -21.08 -1.58
C GLY A 42 2.45 -21.06 -2.72
N GLY A 43 3.67 -21.39 -2.39
CA GLY A 43 4.79 -21.43 -3.33
C GLY A 43 5.61 -20.15 -3.37
N ASP A 44 6.54 -20.09 -4.33
CA ASP A 44 7.41 -18.95 -4.59
C ASP A 44 6.83 -18.05 -5.69
N ILE A 45 7.33 -16.82 -5.77
CA ILE A 45 6.98 -15.91 -6.86
C ILE A 45 7.33 -16.59 -8.19
N PRO A 46 6.38 -16.65 -9.14
CA PRO A 46 6.56 -17.40 -10.40
C PRO A 46 7.43 -16.64 -11.39
N TYR A 47 8.68 -16.36 -11.03
CA TYR A 47 9.63 -15.72 -11.92
C TYR A 47 9.89 -16.54 -13.19
N ASN A 48 10.09 -15.86 -14.29
CA ASN A 48 10.77 -16.43 -15.45
C ASN A 48 12.29 -16.45 -15.22
N ASP A 49 13.07 -16.92 -16.20
CA ASP A 49 14.53 -17.03 -16.07
C ASP A 49 15.21 -15.67 -15.77
N LYS A 50 14.70 -14.58 -16.37
CA LYS A 50 15.21 -13.22 -16.17
C LYS A 50 14.95 -12.73 -14.74
N GLY A 51 13.71 -12.81 -14.27
CA GLY A 51 13.34 -12.42 -12.92
C GLY A 51 14.03 -13.27 -11.86
N GLN A 52 14.19 -14.58 -12.10
CA GLN A 52 14.90 -15.47 -11.19
C GLN A 52 16.42 -15.14 -11.12
N ALA A 53 17.03 -14.73 -12.24
CA ALA A 53 18.42 -14.31 -12.25
C ALA A 53 18.62 -13.01 -11.47
N GLU A 54 17.74 -12.03 -11.67
CA GLU A 54 17.78 -10.76 -10.95
C GLU A 54 17.52 -10.96 -9.44
N TYR A 55 16.58 -11.82 -9.07
CA TYR A 55 16.32 -12.12 -7.66
C TYR A 55 17.57 -12.72 -6.97
N ARG A 56 18.24 -13.69 -7.61
CA ARG A 56 19.50 -14.25 -7.07
C ARG A 56 20.59 -13.18 -6.93
N LYS A 57 20.71 -12.28 -7.89
CA LYS A 57 21.66 -11.16 -7.85
C LYS A 57 21.34 -10.23 -6.70
N ASN A 58 20.08 -9.84 -6.50
CA ASN A 58 19.65 -8.98 -5.40
C ASN A 58 19.95 -9.61 -4.04
N ILE A 59 19.61 -10.90 -3.84
CA ILE A 59 19.93 -11.61 -2.59
C ILE A 59 21.44 -11.58 -2.31
N ALA A 60 22.28 -11.85 -3.31
CA ALA A 60 23.72 -11.84 -3.15
C ALA A 60 24.23 -10.42 -2.79
N SER A 61 23.76 -9.41 -3.52
CA SER A 61 24.16 -8.01 -3.36
C SER A 61 23.65 -7.38 -2.05
N LEU A 62 22.49 -7.78 -1.58
CA LEU A 62 22.00 -7.39 -0.24
C LEU A 62 22.84 -8.03 0.87
N LYS A 63 23.30 -9.27 0.66
CA LYS A 63 24.11 -10.01 1.64
C LYS A 63 25.53 -9.45 1.75
N ASP A 64 26.15 -9.09 0.64
CA ASP A 64 27.52 -8.54 0.62
C ASP A 64 27.55 -7.00 0.79
N GLY A 65 26.39 -6.35 0.78
CA GLY A 65 26.24 -4.90 0.96
C GLY A 65 26.55 -4.08 -0.30
N SER A 66 26.71 -4.70 -1.47
CA SER A 66 26.94 -3.99 -2.74
C SER A 66 25.70 -3.24 -3.25
N ILE A 67 24.51 -3.68 -2.85
CA ILE A 67 23.30 -2.89 -2.92
C ILE A 67 22.68 -2.76 -1.53
N THR A 68 21.89 -1.72 -1.36
CA THR A 68 21.13 -1.48 -0.13
C THR A 68 19.66 -1.45 -0.45
N ASP A 69 18.86 -1.81 0.52
CA ASP A 69 17.42 -1.59 0.47
C ASP A 69 17.16 -0.09 0.71
N GLU A 70 16.98 0.67 -0.36
CA GLU A 70 16.87 2.12 -0.32
C GLU A 70 15.67 2.59 0.52
N ALA A 71 14.57 1.84 0.53
CA ALA A 71 13.43 2.15 1.37
C ALA A 71 13.79 2.17 2.86
N ARG A 72 14.71 1.29 3.27
CA ARG A 72 15.21 1.25 4.65
C ARG A 72 16.34 2.23 4.93
N ARG A 73 17.14 2.56 3.94
CA ARG A 73 18.33 3.39 4.11
C ARG A 73 18.07 4.87 3.98
N VAL A 74 17.32 5.28 2.96
CA VAL A 74 17.16 6.69 2.58
C VAL A 74 15.71 7.15 2.54
N CYS A 75 14.80 6.37 3.10
CA CYS A 75 13.40 6.75 3.29
C CYS A 75 12.61 6.94 1.97
N VAL A 76 13.00 6.27 0.90
CA VAL A 76 12.15 6.20 -0.29
C VAL A 76 10.93 5.31 -0.01
N PRO A 77 9.81 5.53 -0.69
CA PRO A 77 8.65 4.65 -0.58
C PRO A 77 8.98 3.19 -0.90
N ASP A 78 8.38 2.26 -0.17
CA ASP A 78 8.60 0.82 -0.38
C ASP A 78 8.01 0.28 -1.70
N GLY A 79 7.12 1.04 -2.34
CA GLY A 79 6.35 0.56 -3.49
C GLY A 79 5.23 -0.42 -3.10
N ILE A 80 4.36 -0.72 -4.05
CA ILE A 80 3.31 -1.74 -3.94
C ILE A 80 3.83 -3.01 -4.64
N PRO A 81 3.65 -4.20 -4.10
CA PRO A 81 2.81 -4.57 -2.94
C PRO A 81 3.52 -4.54 -1.58
N ARG A 82 4.83 -4.29 -1.51
CA ARG A 82 5.59 -4.33 -0.25
C ARG A 82 5.00 -3.42 0.83
N LEU A 83 4.59 -2.21 0.46
CA LEU A 83 3.99 -1.23 1.36
C LEU A 83 2.76 -1.79 2.08
N LEU A 84 1.98 -2.65 1.40
CA LEU A 84 0.75 -3.25 1.93
C LEU A 84 1.02 -4.19 3.11
N GLY A 85 2.18 -4.84 3.15
CA GLY A 85 2.57 -5.79 4.19
C GLY A 85 3.38 -5.19 5.34
N ASN A 86 3.69 -3.91 5.32
CA ASN A 86 4.54 -3.30 6.34
C ASN A 86 3.85 -3.22 7.72
N PRO A 87 4.62 -3.40 8.82
CA PRO A 87 4.09 -3.41 10.18
C PRO A 87 3.87 -1.99 10.73
N TYR A 88 3.23 -1.13 9.94
CA TYR A 88 2.88 0.25 10.30
C TYR A 88 1.43 0.52 9.91
N PRO A 89 0.73 1.38 10.67
CA PRO A 89 -0.63 1.70 10.36
C PRO A 89 -0.74 2.58 9.11
N PHE A 90 -1.90 2.50 8.47
CA PHE A 90 -2.28 3.40 7.40
C PHE A 90 -3.73 3.84 7.55
N LEU A 91 -4.08 4.94 6.95
CA LEU A 91 -5.41 5.55 7.00
C LEU A 91 -5.98 5.64 5.58
N ILE A 92 -7.22 5.22 5.41
CA ILE A 92 -8.00 5.39 4.18
C ILE A 92 -9.04 6.49 4.41
N ILE A 93 -9.03 7.51 3.54
CA ILE A 93 -9.90 8.68 3.63
C ILE A 93 -10.64 8.87 2.29
N PRO A 94 -11.98 9.03 2.30
CA PRO A 94 -12.70 9.45 1.12
C PRO A 94 -12.47 10.93 0.85
N ALA A 95 -12.27 11.28 -0.41
CA ALA A 95 -12.22 12.64 -0.91
C ALA A 95 -13.09 12.79 -2.17
N ARG A 96 -13.43 14.00 -2.57
CA ARG A 96 -14.28 14.19 -3.76
C ARG A 96 -13.57 13.69 -5.03
N GLY A 97 -14.07 12.61 -5.63
CA GLY A 97 -13.49 11.99 -6.82
C GLY A 97 -12.18 11.23 -6.59
N HIS A 98 -11.79 11.07 -5.34
CA HIS A 98 -10.54 10.39 -4.97
C HIS A 98 -10.70 9.59 -3.69
N ILE A 99 -9.82 8.60 -3.50
CA ILE A 99 -9.54 7.99 -2.21
C ILE A 99 -8.08 8.29 -1.89
N VAL A 100 -7.82 8.72 -0.65
CA VAL A 100 -6.45 8.98 -0.17
C VAL A 100 -6.08 7.91 0.83
N MET A 101 -4.99 7.20 0.57
CA MET A 101 -4.35 6.29 1.50
C MET A 101 -3.06 6.93 2.00
N THR A 102 -2.95 7.14 3.31
CA THR A 102 -1.72 7.67 3.91
C THR A 102 -1.12 6.63 4.83
N TYR A 103 0.13 6.30 4.60
CA TYR A 103 0.90 5.33 5.36
C TYR A 103 1.85 6.06 6.31
N GLU A 104 1.92 5.61 7.55
CA GLU A 104 2.85 6.17 8.52
C GLU A 104 4.30 5.95 8.09
N LEU A 105 4.60 4.77 7.56
CA LEU A 105 5.93 4.47 7.07
C LEU A 105 6.29 5.35 5.87
N ASN A 106 7.42 6.05 6.00
CA ASN A 106 7.99 6.95 4.98
C ASN A 106 7.03 8.05 4.50
N HIS A 107 5.94 8.32 5.24
CA HIS A 107 4.91 9.31 4.92
C HIS A 107 4.34 9.17 3.49
N VAL A 108 4.18 7.94 3.04
CA VAL A 108 3.66 7.67 1.71
C VAL A 108 2.21 8.12 1.65
N ILE A 109 1.91 8.95 0.67
CA ILE A 109 0.54 9.32 0.31
C ILE A 109 0.26 8.71 -1.06
N ARG A 110 -0.79 7.91 -1.15
CA ARG A 110 -1.28 7.33 -2.38
C ARG A 110 -2.66 7.91 -2.68
N ILE A 111 -2.81 8.47 -3.86
CA ILE A 111 -4.08 9.02 -4.33
C ILE A 111 -4.64 8.08 -5.39
N ILE A 112 -5.84 7.58 -5.16
CA ILE A 112 -6.59 6.76 -6.10
C ILE A 112 -7.62 7.66 -6.77
N ILE A 113 -7.53 7.83 -8.09
CA ILE A 113 -8.48 8.61 -8.87
C ILE A 113 -9.68 7.72 -9.18
N MET A 114 -10.86 8.13 -8.72
CA MET A 114 -12.06 7.30 -8.81
C MET A 114 -12.79 7.50 -10.14
N ASP A 115 -13.29 6.36 -10.69
CA ASP A 115 -14.16 6.31 -11.86
C ASP A 115 -13.58 6.99 -13.12
N GLN A 116 -12.25 6.94 -13.25
CA GLN A 116 -11.52 7.43 -14.41
C GLN A 116 -10.72 6.31 -15.06
N PRO A 117 -10.46 6.38 -16.37
CA PRO A 117 -9.52 5.48 -17.02
C PRO A 117 -8.10 5.68 -16.48
N GLN A 118 -7.25 4.65 -16.59
CA GLN A 118 -5.82 4.78 -16.33
C GLN A 118 -5.22 5.84 -17.26
N VAL A 119 -4.19 6.56 -16.79
CA VAL A 119 -3.42 7.50 -17.59
C VAL A 119 -2.80 6.80 -18.81
N SER A 120 -2.51 7.55 -19.84
CA SER A 120 -1.94 6.98 -21.07
C SER A 120 -0.57 6.33 -20.83
N ALA A 121 -0.19 5.39 -21.67
CA ALA A 121 1.14 4.76 -21.60
C ALA A 121 2.26 5.79 -21.69
N GLU A 122 2.10 6.83 -22.51
CA GLU A 122 3.07 7.93 -22.66
C GLU A 122 3.23 8.72 -21.33
N GLU A 123 2.15 9.00 -20.63
CA GLU A 123 2.21 9.67 -19.33
C GLU A 123 2.87 8.80 -18.26
N LEU A 124 2.64 7.48 -18.28
CA LEU A 124 3.28 6.54 -17.37
C LEU A 124 4.81 6.46 -17.59
N GLU A 125 5.27 6.52 -18.83
CA GLU A 125 6.70 6.53 -19.18
C GLU A 125 7.41 7.82 -18.73
N ILE A 126 6.72 8.96 -18.81
CA ILE A 126 7.30 10.27 -18.43
C ILE A 126 7.48 10.40 -16.91
N ALA A 127 6.56 9.84 -16.14
CA ALA A 127 6.54 10.02 -14.69
C ALA A 127 6.26 8.72 -13.94
N PRO A 128 7.18 7.74 -13.96
CA PRO A 128 7.05 6.55 -13.14
C PRO A 128 7.23 6.89 -11.66
N TYR A 129 6.39 6.29 -10.80
CA TYR A 129 6.43 6.51 -9.35
C TYR A 129 6.68 5.22 -8.59
N TYR A 130 7.17 5.34 -7.35
CA TYR A 130 7.36 4.20 -6.44
C TYR A 130 6.05 3.43 -6.17
N SER A 131 4.93 4.13 -6.05
CA SER A 131 3.61 3.54 -5.82
C SER A 131 2.73 3.52 -7.07
N GLY A 132 3.29 3.84 -8.24
CA GLY A 132 2.57 3.90 -9.51
C GLY A 132 1.44 4.94 -9.54
N HIS A 133 0.68 4.92 -10.63
CA HIS A 133 -0.54 5.70 -10.82
C HIS A 133 -1.74 4.80 -10.59
N SER A 134 -2.61 5.19 -9.66
CA SER A 134 -3.74 4.38 -9.22
C SER A 134 -5.07 4.98 -9.65
N VAL A 135 -5.89 4.20 -10.31
CA VAL A 135 -7.30 4.49 -10.56
C VAL A 135 -8.16 3.46 -9.84
N GLY A 136 -9.37 3.82 -9.48
CA GLY A 136 -10.24 2.91 -8.74
C GLY A 136 -11.70 3.05 -9.08
N HIS A 137 -12.45 2.00 -8.79
CA HIS A 137 -13.91 1.98 -8.88
C HIS A 137 -14.48 1.01 -7.84
N TRP A 138 -15.78 1.09 -7.63
CA TRP A 138 -16.45 0.17 -6.72
C TRP A 138 -17.16 -0.95 -7.46
N GLU A 139 -16.95 -2.18 -7.00
CA GLU A 139 -17.76 -3.34 -7.38
C GLU A 139 -18.54 -3.82 -6.14
N GLY A 140 -19.76 -3.31 -5.97
CA GLY A 140 -20.54 -3.53 -4.76
C GLY A 140 -19.87 -2.94 -3.53
N ASP A 141 -19.46 -3.78 -2.59
CA ASP A 141 -18.74 -3.43 -1.36
C ASP A 141 -17.20 -3.49 -1.49
N THR A 142 -16.71 -3.86 -2.65
CA THR A 142 -15.30 -4.06 -2.93
C THR A 142 -14.73 -2.87 -3.69
N LEU A 143 -13.73 -2.21 -3.12
CA LEU A 143 -12.92 -1.22 -3.83
C LEU A 143 -11.89 -1.95 -4.70
N VAL A 144 -11.96 -1.72 -6.01
CA VAL A 144 -10.98 -2.22 -6.97
C VAL A 144 -10.04 -1.09 -7.34
N ILE A 145 -8.73 -1.34 -7.23
CA ILE A 145 -7.69 -0.37 -7.58
C ILE A 145 -6.76 -0.98 -8.63
N GLU A 146 -6.64 -0.34 -9.76
CA GLU A 146 -5.70 -0.69 -10.81
C GLU A 146 -4.53 0.27 -10.80
N THR A 147 -3.30 -0.26 -10.78
CA THR A 147 -2.09 0.56 -10.71
C THR A 147 -1.08 0.14 -11.76
N ALA A 148 -0.51 1.13 -12.43
CA ALA A 148 0.55 0.99 -13.42
C ALA A 148 1.58 2.13 -13.30
N GLY A 149 2.67 2.11 -14.08
CA GLY A 149 3.69 3.16 -14.07
C GLY A 149 4.54 3.15 -12.79
N TYR A 150 4.88 1.96 -12.33
CA TYR A 150 5.88 1.79 -11.29
C TYR A 150 7.28 2.10 -11.84
N ASN A 151 8.16 2.63 -10.99
CA ASN A 151 9.59 2.54 -11.29
C ASN A 151 10.14 1.17 -10.82
N ASP A 152 11.32 0.79 -11.30
CA ASP A 152 11.99 -0.47 -10.97
C ASP A 152 12.89 -0.41 -9.73
N GLN A 153 12.74 0.65 -8.90
CA GLN A 153 13.67 0.96 -7.79
C GLN A 153 13.25 0.35 -6.45
N THR A 154 12.20 -0.46 -6.44
CA THR A 154 11.71 -1.10 -5.21
C THR A 154 11.71 -2.62 -5.34
N PHE A 155 11.35 -3.28 -4.25
CA PHE A 155 11.19 -4.73 -4.21
C PHE A 155 9.73 -5.10 -3.92
N LEU A 156 9.29 -6.25 -4.40
CA LEU A 156 7.96 -6.79 -4.10
C LEU A 156 7.78 -7.12 -2.61
N ASP A 157 8.90 -7.40 -1.92
CA ASP A 157 8.92 -7.71 -0.48
C ASP A 157 10.28 -7.38 0.15
N ALA A 158 10.44 -7.66 1.44
CA ALA A 158 11.66 -7.34 2.18
C ALA A 158 12.83 -8.31 1.92
N THR A 159 12.68 -9.28 1.02
CA THR A 159 13.73 -10.25 0.66
C THR A 159 14.54 -9.86 -0.57
N GLY A 160 14.19 -8.72 -1.21
CA GLY A 160 14.85 -8.27 -2.43
C GLY A 160 14.22 -8.83 -3.72
N ALA A 161 12.97 -9.27 -3.64
CA ALA A 161 12.20 -9.80 -4.76
C ALA A 161 11.96 -8.69 -5.81
N PRO A 162 12.54 -8.77 -7.02
CA PRO A 162 12.49 -7.69 -8.00
C PRO A 162 11.15 -7.62 -8.74
N HIS A 163 10.89 -6.46 -9.30
CA HIS A 163 9.91 -6.23 -10.36
C HIS A 163 10.49 -5.28 -11.41
N SER A 164 9.86 -5.21 -12.57
CA SER A 164 10.21 -4.26 -13.62
C SER A 164 9.28 -3.03 -13.60
N ASP A 165 9.60 -2.05 -14.43
CA ASP A 165 8.74 -0.88 -14.69
C ASP A 165 7.46 -1.23 -15.47
N GLN A 166 7.39 -2.45 -16.05
CA GLN A 166 6.20 -2.97 -16.72
C GLN A 166 5.20 -3.65 -15.77
N MET A 167 5.54 -3.68 -14.47
CA MET A 167 4.64 -4.24 -13.46
C MET A 167 3.32 -3.49 -13.41
N THR A 168 2.24 -4.25 -13.24
CA THR A 168 0.91 -3.73 -12.91
C THR A 168 0.32 -4.49 -11.73
N THR A 169 -0.54 -3.83 -10.97
CA THR A 169 -1.28 -4.49 -9.89
C THR A 169 -2.77 -4.20 -9.97
N VAL A 170 -3.55 -5.18 -9.53
CA VAL A 170 -4.99 -5.01 -9.27
C VAL A 170 -5.24 -5.40 -7.83
N GLU A 171 -5.69 -4.47 -7.01
CA GLU A 171 -6.06 -4.67 -5.61
C GLU A 171 -7.58 -4.74 -5.49
N ARG A 172 -8.06 -5.62 -4.60
CA ARG A 172 -9.48 -5.77 -4.28
C ARG A 172 -9.64 -5.69 -2.77
N ILE A 173 -10.10 -4.54 -2.31
CA ILE A 173 -10.17 -4.19 -0.89
C ILE A 173 -11.61 -4.26 -0.43
N ARG A 174 -11.87 -5.01 0.64
CA ARG A 174 -13.20 -5.10 1.25
C ARG A 174 -13.13 -5.37 2.74
N ARG A 175 -14.18 -5.02 3.46
CA ARG A 175 -14.32 -5.43 4.86
C ARG A 175 -14.70 -6.90 4.97
N ILE A 176 -14.14 -7.56 5.98
CA ILE A 176 -14.43 -8.95 6.35
C ILE A 176 -14.66 -9.04 7.87
N SER A 177 -15.04 -10.24 8.37
CA SER A 177 -15.17 -10.54 9.79
C SER A 177 -16.07 -9.57 10.56
N GLY A 178 -17.26 -9.30 10.03
CA GLY A 178 -18.22 -8.38 10.67
C GLY A 178 -17.70 -6.94 10.70
N ALA A 179 -17.00 -6.51 9.67
CA ALA A 179 -16.43 -5.18 9.48
C ALA A 179 -15.27 -4.80 10.44
N LYS A 180 -14.70 -5.75 11.16
CA LYS A 180 -13.56 -5.53 12.07
C LYS A 180 -12.22 -5.65 11.37
N GLN A 181 -12.18 -6.30 10.22
CA GLN A 181 -10.98 -6.49 9.41
C GLN A 181 -11.19 -5.99 7.99
N LEU A 182 -10.11 -5.58 7.37
CA LEU A 182 -10.00 -5.27 5.96
C LEU A 182 -9.17 -6.36 5.29
N GLU A 183 -9.64 -6.84 4.14
CA GLU A 183 -8.90 -7.73 3.27
C GLU A 183 -8.49 -6.98 2.02
N ASP A 184 -7.24 -7.12 1.62
CA ASP A 184 -6.74 -6.68 0.34
C ASP A 184 -6.13 -7.87 -0.41
N VAL A 185 -6.72 -8.18 -1.56
CA VAL A 185 -6.25 -9.22 -2.47
C VAL A 185 -5.61 -8.56 -3.67
N VAL A 186 -4.29 -8.63 -3.74
CA VAL A 186 -3.50 -7.99 -4.81
C VAL A 186 -3.04 -9.03 -5.83
N THR A 187 -3.38 -8.80 -7.10
CA THR A 187 -2.85 -9.54 -8.24
C THR A 187 -1.71 -8.74 -8.86
N VAL A 188 -0.55 -9.37 -8.99
CA VAL A 188 0.66 -8.80 -9.57
C VAL A 188 0.90 -9.41 -10.94
N SER A 189 1.09 -8.57 -11.94
CA SER A 189 1.47 -8.94 -13.31
C SER A 189 2.73 -8.18 -13.70
N ASP A 190 3.70 -8.87 -14.27
CA ASP A 190 4.96 -8.30 -14.73
C ASP A 190 5.46 -9.13 -15.93
N PRO A 191 5.21 -8.69 -17.17
CA PRO A 191 5.53 -9.48 -18.35
C PRO A 191 7.05 -9.66 -18.55
N GLU A 192 7.86 -8.81 -17.92
CA GLU A 192 9.31 -8.88 -18.04
C GLU A 192 9.92 -9.91 -17.09
N TYR A 193 9.42 -10.02 -15.84
CA TYR A 193 10.04 -10.86 -14.82
C TYR A 193 9.20 -12.07 -14.40
N LEU A 194 7.90 -12.09 -14.67
CA LEU A 194 7.03 -13.20 -14.26
C LEU A 194 6.69 -14.11 -15.45
N SER A 195 6.63 -15.42 -15.21
CA SER A 195 6.12 -16.42 -16.16
C SER A 195 4.59 -16.45 -16.18
N ARG A 196 3.95 -16.00 -15.12
CA ARG A 196 2.50 -15.79 -14.96
C ARG A 196 2.24 -14.83 -13.82
N GLN A 197 1.07 -14.21 -13.82
CA GLN A 197 0.62 -13.41 -12.67
C GLN A 197 0.50 -14.27 -11.41
N PHE A 198 0.59 -13.64 -10.26
CA PHE A 198 0.28 -14.26 -8.97
C PHE A 198 -0.60 -13.34 -8.13
N THR A 199 -1.21 -13.91 -7.11
CA THR A 199 -2.09 -13.17 -6.19
C THR A 199 -1.62 -13.35 -4.76
N ALA A 200 -1.52 -12.26 -4.03
CA ALA A 200 -1.20 -12.24 -2.61
C ALA A 200 -2.37 -11.67 -1.80
N ARG A 201 -2.38 -11.92 -0.50
CA ARG A 201 -3.44 -11.49 0.39
C ARG A 201 -2.87 -10.82 1.62
N PHE A 202 -3.40 -9.64 1.94
CA PHE A 202 -3.12 -8.91 3.16
C PHE A 202 -4.41 -8.77 3.98
N VAL A 203 -4.29 -8.88 5.29
CA VAL A 203 -5.40 -8.69 6.23
C VAL A 203 -4.97 -7.68 7.27
N TYR A 204 -5.86 -6.76 7.56
CA TYR A 204 -5.62 -5.67 8.51
C TYR A 204 -6.71 -5.65 9.58
N ASP A 205 -6.33 -5.36 10.80
CA ASP A 205 -7.25 -5.09 11.89
C ASP A 205 -7.60 -3.60 11.93
N ALA A 206 -8.86 -3.28 12.30
CA ALA A 206 -9.29 -1.91 12.50
C ALA A 206 -8.73 -1.35 13.80
N HIS A 207 -8.15 -0.15 13.74
CA HIS A 207 -7.57 0.55 14.89
C HIS A 207 -8.13 1.97 15.02
N PRO A 208 -9.40 2.15 15.40
CA PRO A 208 -10.08 3.46 15.44
C PRO A 208 -9.43 4.44 16.43
N ASP A 209 -8.74 3.92 17.45
CA ASP A 209 -8.10 4.72 18.49
C ASP A 209 -6.65 5.09 18.17
N VAL A 210 -6.08 4.52 17.11
CA VAL A 210 -4.72 4.83 16.66
C VAL A 210 -4.75 6.08 15.78
N ARG A 211 -3.79 6.96 16.00
CA ARG A 211 -3.53 8.11 15.12
C ARG A 211 -2.28 7.85 14.32
N ILE A 212 -2.34 8.16 13.03
CA ILE A 212 -1.15 8.15 12.18
C ILE A 212 -0.19 9.22 12.70
N ASP A 213 1.04 8.84 12.97
CA ASP A 213 2.08 9.77 13.40
C ASP A 213 2.66 10.51 12.18
N ALA A 214 2.20 11.74 12.00
CA ALA A 214 2.70 12.61 10.93
C ALA A 214 4.05 13.25 11.26
N SER A 215 4.53 13.12 12.51
CA SER A 215 5.82 13.66 12.93
C SER A 215 7.00 12.70 12.69
N TYR A 216 6.68 11.44 12.35
CA TYR A 216 7.68 10.44 12.06
C TYR A 216 8.62 10.90 10.93
N ASN A 217 9.89 11.03 11.25
CA ASN A 217 10.93 11.31 10.28
C ASN A 217 11.83 10.07 10.13
N CYS A 218 11.79 9.43 9.00
CA CYS A 218 12.59 8.24 8.70
C CYS A 218 14.11 8.48 8.90
N GLY A 219 14.60 9.68 8.65
CA GLY A 219 16.01 10.08 8.86
C GLY A 219 16.35 10.52 10.27
N ASP A 220 15.41 10.54 11.21
CA ASP A 220 15.68 10.97 12.59
C ASP A 220 16.42 9.89 13.38
N PRO A 221 17.67 10.13 13.81
CA PRO A 221 18.43 9.18 14.61
C PRO A 221 17.86 8.97 16.02
N HIS A 222 17.02 9.89 16.49
CA HIS A 222 16.39 9.85 17.83
C HIS A 222 15.01 9.20 17.82
N ARG A 223 14.55 8.75 16.67
CA ARG A 223 13.26 8.13 16.49
C ARG A 223 13.04 6.95 17.45
N ASP A 224 11.93 6.97 18.17
CA ASP A 224 11.51 5.82 18.96
C ASP A 224 10.95 4.71 18.05
N ILE A 225 11.72 3.66 17.92
CA ILE A 225 11.36 2.44 17.18
C ILE A 225 11.24 1.23 18.11
N SER A 226 11.13 1.48 19.42
CA SER A 226 11.06 0.42 20.44
C SER A 226 9.82 -0.48 20.30
N HIS A 227 8.76 0.06 19.68
CA HIS A 227 7.52 -0.66 19.41
C HIS A 227 7.64 -1.69 18.27
N ILE A 228 8.73 -1.64 17.47
CA ILE A 228 8.95 -2.59 16.37
C ILE A 228 9.62 -3.85 16.92
N PRO A 229 8.98 -5.03 16.83
CA PRO A 229 9.58 -6.28 17.30
C PRO A 229 10.96 -6.54 16.68
N GLY A 230 11.94 -6.90 17.52
CA GLY A 230 13.30 -7.23 17.10
C GLY A 230 14.22 -6.03 16.84
N VAL A 231 13.71 -4.80 16.74
CA VAL A 231 14.55 -3.61 16.47
C VAL A 231 15.41 -3.25 17.68
N THR A 232 14.89 -3.35 18.88
CA THR A 232 15.62 -3.04 20.12
C THR A 232 16.82 -3.96 20.30
N GLU A 233 16.66 -5.26 20.02
CA GLU A 233 17.77 -6.22 20.06
C GLU A 233 18.80 -5.92 18.98
N ALA A 234 18.38 -5.61 17.78
CA ALA A 234 19.27 -5.28 16.67
C ALA A 234 20.09 -4.01 16.94
N ARG A 235 19.51 -2.98 17.59
CA ARG A 235 20.24 -1.78 18.01
C ARG A 235 21.27 -2.09 19.09
N ARG A 236 20.88 -2.82 20.14
CA ARG A 236 21.81 -3.23 21.21
C ARG A 236 22.98 -4.04 20.65
N ALA A 237 22.73 -4.93 19.69
CA ALA A 237 23.80 -5.73 19.07
C ALA A 237 24.78 -4.87 18.24
N ARG A 238 24.40 -3.67 17.82
CA ARG A 238 25.23 -2.71 17.07
C ARG A 238 25.82 -1.60 17.95
N GLY A 239 25.56 -1.61 19.26
CA GLY A 239 26.06 -0.58 20.18
C GLY A 239 25.37 0.80 20.00
N LEU A 240 24.14 0.84 19.46
CA LEU A 240 23.34 2.04 19.23
C LEU A 240 22.27 2.22 20.31
#